data_72a0769157489b3f6401a0049095e94e
#
_entry.id   72a0769157489b3f6401a0049095e94e
#
_cell.length_a   1.000
_cell.length_b   1.000
_cell.length_c   1.000
_cell.angle_alpha   90.00
_cell.angle_beta   90.00
_cell.angle_gamma   90.00
#
_symmetry.space_group_name_H-M   'P 1'
#
loop_
_entity.id
_entity.type
_entity.pdbx_description
1 polymer ?
#
loop_
_entity_poly.entity_id
_entity_poly.type
_entity_poly.pdbx_seq_one_letter_code
_entity_poly.pdbx_strand_id
1 'polypeptide(L)'
;MNYIQTEIDGVWLIEPKVFSDERGYFMEAYKKEEFDANIGPVDFIQDNESKSSFGVLRGLHYQKGEYSQAKLVRVLKGKVLDVAVDLRKSSPTFGKHVCVLLSEENKRQFFIPRGFAHGFAVLSEEAVFTYKVDNKYAPQAEASILYNDETLGIDWPLADSQMVLSAKDREGTAFKDAPYFE
;
A
#
# COMPACT_ATOMS: atom_id res chain seq x y z
N MET A 1 -0.14 -17.83 -9.38
CA MET A 1 0.25 -16.97 -8.24
C MET A 1 -0.23 -17.60 -6.94
N ASN A 2 0.38 -17.25 -5.78
CA ASN A 2 -0.12 -17.64 -4.47
C ASN A 2 -0.80 -16.44 -3.82
N TYR A 3 -2.08 -16.56 -3.48
CA TYR A 3 -2.88 -15.50 -2.88
C TYR A 3 -3.06 -15.81 -1.40
N ILE A 4 -2.55 -14.94 -0.53
CA ILE A 4 -2.53 -15.12 0.92
C ILE A 4 -3.37 -14.01 1.54
N GLN A 5 -4.50 -14.37 2.14
CA GLN A 5 -5.31 -13.42 2.90
C GLN A 5 -4.57 -13.08 4.20
N THR A 6 -4.52 -11.79 4.53
CA THR A 6 -3.95 -11.32 5.79
C THR A 6 -4.97 -11.46 6.92
N GLU A 7 -4.57 -11.05 8.14
CA GLU A 7 -5.46 -10.99 9.31
C GLU A 7 -6.57 -9.92 9.18
N ILE A 8 -6.46 -9.01 8.21
CA ILE A 8 -7.48 -7.99 7.92
C ILE A 8 -8.24 -8.38 6.65
N ASP A 9 -9.54 -8.56 6.78
CA ASP A 9 -10.41 -8.98 5.69
C ASP A 9 -10.33 -8.04 4.48
N GLY A 10 -10.16 -8.64 3.30
CA GLY A 10 -10.02 -7.96 2.02
C GLY A 10 -8.60 -7.52 1.67
N VAL A 11 -7.65 -7.62 2.60
CA VAL A 11 -6.23 -7.28 2.37
C VAL A 11 -5.44 -8.56 2.04
N TRP A 12 -4.73 -8.55 0.90
CA TRP A 12 -4.05 -9.74 0.39
C TRP A 12 -2.58 -9.51 0.07
N LEU A 13 -1.76 -10.47 0.45
CA LEU A 13 -0.39 -10.62 -0.04
C LEU A 13 -0.38 -11.58 -1.22
N ILE A 14 0.25 -11.20 -2.32
CA ILE A 14 0.31 -12.00 -3.54
C ILE A 14 1.76 -12.32 -3.86
N GLU A 15 2.07 -13.61 -3.96
CA GLU A 15 3.39 -14.10 -4.33
C GLU A 15 3.35 -14.61 -5.77
N PRO A 16 3.98 -13.92 -6.73
CA PRO A 16 4.01 -14.33 -8.11
C PRO A 16 4.89 -15.58 -8.29
N LYS A 17 4.56 -16.41 -9.28
CA LYS A 17 5.47 -17.45 -9.73
C LYS A 17 6.55 -16.84 -10.61
N VAL A 18 7.80 -16.95 -10.19
CA VAL A 18 8.96 -16.43 -10.91
C VAL A 18 9.69 -17.59 -11.59
N PHE A 19 9.95 -17.44 -12.89
CA PHE A 19 10.70 -18.39 -13.70
C PHE A 19 12.06 -17.77 -14.03
N SER A 20 13.13 -18.33 -13.48
CA SER A 20 14.50 -17.82 -13.66
C SER A 20 15.36 -18.76 -14.48
N ASP A 21 16.22 -18.18 -15.33
CA ASP A 21 17.26 -18.86 -16.08
C ASP A 21 18.53 -17.98 -16.18
N GLU A 22 19.53 -18.39 -16.97
CA GLU A 22 20.79 -17.65 -17.16
C GLU A 22 20.63 -16.24 -17.77
N ARG A 23 19.48 -15.93 -18.38
CA ARG A 23 19.17 -14.62 -18.98
C ARG A 23 18.48 -13.66 -18.01
N GLY A 24 17.99 -14.16 -16.85
CA GLY A 24 17.24 -13.41 -15.88
C GLY A 24 15.97 -14.12 -15.43
N TYR A 25 14.83 -13.42 -15.39
CA TYR A 25 13.58 -14.02 -14.98
C TYR A 25 12.39 -13.53 -15.81
N PHE A 26 11.34 -14.35 -15.80
CA PHE A 26 10.00 -14.00 -16.29
C PHE A 26 8.98 -14.27 -15.18
N MET A 27 7.96 -13.41 -15.07
CA MET A 27 6.80 -13.66 -14.25
C MET A 27 5.56 -12.99 -14.83
N GLU A 28 4.40 -13.57 -14.62
CA GLU A 28 3.12 -12.87 -14.79
C GLU A 28 2.93 -11.97 -13.56
N ALA A 29 3.00 -10.65 -13.75
CA ALA A 29 2.87 -9.72 -12.64
C ALA A 29 1.40 -9.45 -12.27
N TYR A 30 0.49 -9.55 -13.24
CA TYR A 30 -0.96 -9.41 -13.04
C TYR A 30 -1.69 -10.20 -14.13
N LYS A 31 -2.70 -10.95 -13.71
CA LYS A 31 -3.62 -11.67 -14.58
C LYS A 31 -5.03 -11.50 -14.03
N LYS A 32 -5.85 -10.72 -14.75
CA LYS A 32 -7.18 -10.32 -14.27
C LYS A 32 -8.05 -11.51 -13.89
N GLU A 33 -8.12 -12.53 -14.75
CA GLU A 33 -8.94 -13.73 -14.50
C GLU A 33 -8.57 -14.43 -13.18
N GLU A 34 -7.27 -14.60 -12.91
CA GLU A 34 -6.78 -15.24 -11.70
C GLU A 34 -6.98 -14.35 -10.46
N PHE A 35 -6.78 -13.05 -10.61
CA PHE A 35 -7.04 -12.07 -9.56
C PHE A 35 -8.52 -12.06 -9.17
N ASP A 36 -9.42 -11.95 -10.15
CA ASP A 36 -10.86 -11.91 -9.92
C ASP A 36 -11.38 -13.21 -9.27
N ALA A 37 -10.79 -14.36 -9.62
CA ALA A 37 -11.16 -15.65 -9.05
C ALA A 37 -10.75 -15.81 -7.57
N ASN A 38 -9.68 -15.17 -7.12
CA ASN A 38 -9.17 -15.31 -5.75
C ASN A 38 -9.58 -14.16 -4.82
N ILE A 39 -9.65 -12.93 -5.33
CA ILE A 39 -9.90 -11.72 -4.54
C ILE A 39 -11.29 -11.14 -4.83
N GLY A 40 -11.72 -11.22 -6.07
CA GLY A 40 -12.95 -10.61 -6.57
C GLY A 40 -12.68 -9.61 -7.70
N PRO A 41 -13.73 -9.19 -8.41
CA PRO A 41 -13.60 -8.31 -9.56
C PRO A 41 -13.20 -6.90 -9.14
N VAL A 42 -12.04 -6.44 -9.66
CA VAL A 42 -11.55 -5.08 -9.53
C VAL A 42 -11.12 -4.58 -10.91
N ASP A 43 -11.66 -3.46 -11.33
CA ASP A 43 -11.33 -2.85 -12.61
C ASP A 43 -10.27 -1.77 -12.42
N PHE A 44 -8.99 -2.16 -12.52
CA PHE A 44 -7.89 -1.21 -12.48
C PHE A 44 -7.85 -0.36 -13.75
N ILE A 45 -7.83 0.96 -13.57
CA ILE A 45 -7.93 1.94 -14.66
C ILE A 45 -6.68 2.79 -14.87
N GLN A 46 -5.71 2.75 -13.92
CA GLN A 46 -4.52 3.58 -13.96
C GLN A 46 -3.35 2.87 -13.29
N ASP A 47 -2.16 2.99 -13.89
CA ASP A 47 -0.89 2.61 -13.31
C ASP A 47 -0.10 3.86 -12.92
N ASN A 48 0.50 3.82 -11.73
CA ASN A 48 1.37 4.87 -11.22
C ASN A 48 2.75 4.30 -10.89
N GLU A 49 3.78 5.13 -11.04
CA GLU A 49 5.14 4.79 -10.63
C GLU A 49 5.74 5.97 -9.87
N SER A 50 6.53 5.66 -8.85
CA SER A 50 7.32 6.63 -8.11
C SER A 50 8.71 6.09 -7.80
N LYS A 51 9.70 6.99 -7.77
CA LYS A 51 11.05 6.71 -7.27
C LYS A 51 11.30 7.52 -6.02
N SER A 52 11.89 6.89 -5.01
CA SER A 52 12.19 7.52 -3.72
C SER A 52 13.52 7.00 -3.17
N SER A 53 14.26 7.87 -2.46
CA SER A 53 15.52 7.52 -1.78
C SER A 53 15.27 6.91 -0.40
N PHE A 54 16.32 6.38 0.21
CA PHE A 54 16.29 5.85 1.58
C PHE A 54 15.66 6.84 2.56
N GLY A 55 14.84 6.32 3.45
CA GLY A 55 14.19 7.09 4.50
C GLY A 55 12.92 7.82 4.07
N VAL A 56 12.63 7.93 2.77
CA VAL A 56 11.36 8.54 2.33
C VAL A 56 10.20 7.71 2.84
N LEU A 57 9.31 8.38 3.57
CA LEU A 57 8.03 7.84 4.00
C LEU A 57 6.91 8.64 3.31
N ARG A 58 6.00 7.94 2.66
CA ARG A 58 4.81 8.51 2.02
C ARG A 58 3.59 7.87 2.66
N GLY A 59 2.74 8.67 3.28
CA GLY A 59 1.53 8.15 3.93
C GLY A 59 1.12 8.92 5.18
N LEU A 60 0.02 8.53 5.76
CA LEU A 60 -0.93 7.50 5.31
C LEU A 60 -2.00 8.17 4.45
N HIS A 61 -2.07 7.83 3.17
CA HIS A 61 -2.92 8.52 2.20
C HIS A 61 -4.12 7.69 1.76
N TYR A 62 -5.25 8.36 1.53
CA TYR A 62 -6.44 7.77 0.93
C TYR A 62 -7.32 8.84 0.27
N GLN A 63 -8.33 8.43 -0.47
CA GLN A 63 -9.38 9.29 -0.99
C GLN A 63 -10.72 8.91 -0.34
N LYS A 64 -11.48 9.94 0.07
CA LYS A 64 -12.74 9.79 0.81
C LYS A 64 -13.91 9.41 -0.10
N GLY A 65 -14.94 8.78 0.49
CA GLY A 65 -16.23 8.54 -0.12
C GLY A 65 -16.15 7.77 -1.44
N GLU A 66 -16.91 8.20 -2.44
CA GLU A 66 -16.97 7.56 -3.76
C GLU A 66 -15.63 7.55 -4.53
N TYR A 67 -14.70 8.41 -4.16
CA TYR A 67 -13.37 8.47 -4.77
C TYR A 67 -12.36 7.50 -4.16
N SER A 68 -12.76 6.72 -3.14
CA SER A 68 -11.88 5.71 -2.55
C SER A 68 -11.29 4.79 -3.61
N GLN A 69 -10.01 4.43 -3.44
CA GLN A 69 -9.26 3.63 -4.39
C GLN A 69 -8.82 2.31 -3.77
N ALA A 70 -9.07 1.20 -4.46
CA ALA A 70 -8.33 -0.02 -4.23
C ALA A 70 -6.97 0.08 -4.92
N LYS A 71 -5.94 -0.54 -4.35
CA LYS A 71 -4.56 -0.47 -4.84
C LYS A 71 -3.96 -1.87 -4.92
N LEU A 72 -3.27 -2.15 -6.01
CA LEU A 72 -2.38 -3.30 -6.12
C LEU A 72 -0.95 -2.78 -6.30
N VAL A 73 -0.14 -2.93 -5.27
CA VAL A 73 1.19 -2.32 -5.19
C VAL A 73 2.32 -3.34 -5.26
N ARG A 74 3.47 -2.94 -5.78
CA ARG A 74 4.71 -3.73 -5.78
C ARG A 74 5.94 -2.86 -5.92
N VAL A 75 7.11 -3.42 -5.57
CA VAL A 75 8.43 -2.81 -5.74
C VAL A 75 9.12 -3.41 -6.96
N LEU A 76 9.57 -2.54 -7.88
CA LEU A 76 10.37 -2.93 -9.05
C LEU A 76 11.86 -2.95 -8.75
N LYS A 77 12.33 -2.02 -7.88
CA LYS A 77 13.71 -1.90 -7.43
C LYS A 77 13.73 -1.50 -5.97
N GLY A 78 14.66 -2.08 -5.22
CA GLY A 78 14.85 -1.78 -3.80
C GLY A 78 13.84 -2.48 -2.90
N LYS A 79 13.57 -1.86 -1.73
CA LYS A 79 12.81 -2.47 -0.64
C LYS A 79 12.05 -1.42 0.15
N VAL A 80 10.79 -1.72 0.50
CA VAL A 80 9.95 -0.87 1.35
C VAL A 80 9.25 -1.70 2.43
N LEU A 81 8.93 -1.07 3.56
CA LEU A 81 7.84 -1.51 4.41
C LEU A 81 6.57 -0.83 3.92
N ASP A 82 5.58 -1.60 3.53
CA ASP A 82 4.28 -1.14 3.06
C ASP A 82 3.21 -1.37 4.13
N VAL A 83 2.32 -0.39 4.34
CA VAL A 83 1.36 -0.40 5.45
C VAL A 83 -0.03 -0.04 4.94
N ALA A 84 -1.02 -0.88 5.28
CA ALA A 84 -2.44 -0.62 5.08
C ALA A 84 -3.18 -0.54 6.41
N VAL A 85 -3.96 0.53 6.63
CA VAL A 85 -4.75 0.77 7.85
C VAL A 85 -6.22 0.70 7.52
N ASP A 86 -6.98 -0.12 8.24
CA ASP A 86 -8.43 -0.26 8.08
C ASP A 86 -9.18 0.97 8.62
N LEU A 87 -9.87 1.71 7.75
CA LEU A 87 -10.68 2.87 8.09
C LEU A 87 -12.18 2.63 8.01
N ARG A 88 -12.63 1.38 7.86
CA ARG A 88 -14.04 0.99 7.80
C ARG A 88 -14.60 0.85 9.21
N LYS A 89 -15.45 1.77 9.65
CA LYS A 89 -16.00 1.81 11.02
C LYS A 89 -16.75 0.54 11.42
N SER A 90 -17.44 -0.08 10.47
CA SER A 90 -18.19 -1.33 10.70
C SER A 90 -17.29 -2.57 10.74
N SER A 91 -16.02 -2.46 10.40
CA SER A 91 -15.06 -3.57 10.39
C SER A 91 -14.65 -3.98 11.82
N PRO A 92 -14.53 -5.28 12.12
CA PRO A 92 -13.97 -5.74 13.39
C PRO A 92 -12.47 -5.40 13.53
N THR A 93 -11.82 -5.00 12.44
CA THR A 93 -10.42 -4.59 12.41
C THR A 93 -10.24 -3.08 12.21
N PHE A 94 -11.27 -2.28 12.46
CA PHE A 94 -11.19 -0.82 12.41
C PHE A 94 -10.01 -0.29 13.24
N GLY A 95 -9.16 0.54 12.64
CA GLY A 95 -7.94 1.08 13.25
C GLY A 95 -6.77 0.08 13.36
N LYS A 96 -6.93 -1.17 12.92
CA LYS A 96 -5.82 -2.12 12.80
C LYS A 96 -5.08 -1.90 11.50
N HIS A 97 -3.83 -2.35 11.46
CA HIS A 97 -2.99 -2.24 10.27
C HIS A 97 -2.26 -3.54 9.96
N VAL A 98 -1.89 -3.71 8.69
CA VAL A 98 -1.00 -4.77 8.20
C VAL A 98 0.25 -4.11 7.67
N CYS A 99 1.41 -4.65 8.06
CA CYS A 99 2.72 -4.24 7.55
C CYS A 99 3.33 -5.39 6.74
N VAL A 100 3.76 -5.13 5.52
CA VAL A 100 4.41 -6.13 4.66
C VAL A 100 5.72 -5.59 4.08
N LEU A 101 6.73 -6.45 4.01
CA LEU A 101 7.96 -6.14 3.31
C LEU A 101 7.80 -6.46 1.83
N LEU A 102 7.93 -5.44 0.97
CA LEU A 102 7.94 -5.58 -0.48
C LEU A 102 9.32 -5.24 -1.01
N SER A 103 9.84 -6.07 -1.92
CA SER A 103 11.16 -5.84 -2.51
C SER A 103 11.29 -6.39 -3.92
N GLU A 104 12.32 -5.94 -4.63
CA GLU A 104 12.70 -6.49 -5.92
C GLU A 104 13.12 -7.96 -5.85
N GLU A 105 13.58 -8.43 -4.68
CA GLU A 105 13.97 -9.83 -4.51
C GLU A 105 12.76 -10.73 -4.27
N ASN A 106 11.84 -10.34 -3.36
CA ASN A 106 10.71 -11.19 -3.02
C ASN A 106 9.57 -11.12 -4.04
N LYS A 107 9.56 -10.09 -4.92
CA LYS A 107 8.55 -9.88 -5.97
C LYS A 107 7.11 -9.82 -5.47
N ARG A 108 6.89 -9.77 -4.16
CA ARG A 108 5.57 -9.73 -3.55
C ARG A 108 4.78 -8.52 -4.00
N GLN A 109 3.46 -8.69 -4.06
CA GLN A 109 2.52 -7.63 -4.31
C GLN A 109 1.53 -7.56 -3.15
N PHE A 110 0.99 -6.38 -2.90
CA PHE A 110 0.07 -6.16 -1.82
C PHE A 110 -1.21 -5.53 -2.36
N PHE A 111 -2.34 -6.20 -2.14
CA PHE A 111 -3.64 -5.67 -2.50
C PHE A 111 -4.31 -5.06 -1.28
N ILE A 112 -4.72 -3.81 -1.44
CA ILE A 112 -5.36 -2.99 -0.42
C ILE A 112 -6.71 -2.56 -1.00
N PRO A 113 -7.85 -3.00 -0.43
CA PRO A 113 -9.16 -2.64 -0.94
C PRO A 113 -9.52 -1.17 -0.65
N ARG A 114 -10.65 -0.72 -1.17
CA ARG A 114 -11.23 0.57 -0.79
C ARG A 114 -11.54 0.58 0.72
N GLY A 115 -11.48 1.75 1.35
CA GLY A 115 -11.74 1.89 2.78
C GLY A 115 -10.49 1.83 3.66
N PHE A 116 -9.31 1.91 3.04
CA PHE A 116 -8.02 1.86 3.75
C PHE A 116 -7.20 3.12 3.52
N ALA A 117 -6.41 3.51 4.53
CA ALA A 117 -5.27 4.39 4.34
C ALA A 117 -4.02 3.56 4.04
N HIS A 118 -3.12 4.11 3.23
CA HIS A 118 -1.94 3.44 2.71
C HIS A 118 -0.70 4.31 2.83
N GLY A 119 0.41 3.70 3.18
CA GLY A 119 1.72 4.36 3.19
C GLY A 119 2.86 3.36 3.09
N PHE A 120 4.05 3.85 2.81
CA PHE A 120 5.26 3.02 2.80
C PHE A 120 6.49 3.80 3.21
N ALA A 121 7.49 3.10 3.73
CA ALA A 121 8.81 3.62 4.06
C ALA A 121 9.89 2.90 3.26
N VAL A 122 10.82 3.67 2.67
CA VAL A 122 11.92 3.14 1.85
C VAL A 122 13.07 2.68 2.73
N LEU A 123 13.46 1.39 2.61
CA LEU A 123 14.46 0.73 3.44
C LEU A 123 15.77 0.40 2.69
N SER A 124 15.83 0.68 1.40
CA SER A 124 17.02 0.54 0.54
C SER A 124 17.54 1.90 0.13
N GLU A 125 18.71 1.98 -0.51
CA GLU A 125 19.28 3.24 -1.02
C GLU A 125 18.28 4.01 -1.88
N GLU A 126 17.53 3.30 -2.73
CA GLU A 126 16.39 3.81 -3.48
C GLU A 126 15.33 2.73 -3.65
N ALA A 127 14.10 3.13 -3.92
CA ALA A 127 13.04 2.23 -4.33
C ALA A 127 12.26 2.79 -5.52
N VAL A 128 11.95 1.91 -6.47
CA VAL A 128 10.98 2.17 -7.55
C VAL A 128 9.72 1.38 -7.21
N PHE A 129 8.65 2.12 -6.95
CA PHE A 129 7.37 1.63 -6.47
C PHE A 129 6.30 1.87 -7.51
N THR A 130 5.56 0.83 -7.88
CA THR A 130 4.46 0.92 -8.84
C THR A 130 3.16 0.39 -8.25
N TYR A 131 2.04 0.95 -8.66
CA TYR A 131 0.72 0.50 -8.21
C TYR A 131 -0.39 0.80 -9.22
N LYS A 132 -1.33 -0.15 -9.28
CA LYS A 132 -2.59 -0.01 -10.02
C LYS A 132 -3.66 0.55 -9.08
N VAL A 133 -4.56 1.37 -9.62
CA VAL A 133 -5.74 1.89 -8.90
C VAL A 133 -7.02 1.68 -9.72
N ASP A 134 -8.14 1.47 -9.02
CA ASP A 134 -9.45 1.20 -9.59
C ASP A 134 -10.36 2.45 -9.70
N ASN A 135 -9.84 3.61 -9.34
CA ASN A 135 -10.59 4.88 -9.39
C ASN A 135 -9.67 6.03 -9.75
N LYS A 136 -10.25 7.10 -10.28
CA LYS A 136 -9.51 8.31 -10.68
C LYS A 136 -8.96 9.07 -9.47
N TYR A 137 -7.89 9.82 -9.70
CA TYR A 137 -7.39 10.78 -8.74
C TYR A 137 -8.33 11.96 -8.59
N ALA A 138 -8.67 12.29 -7.35
CA ALA A 138 -9.58 13.36 -6.98
C ALA A 138 -8.96 14.20 -5.83
N PRO A 139 -8.23 15.30 -6.15
CA PRO A 139 -7.55 16.11 -5.14
C PRO A 139 -8.46 16.60 -4.00
N GLN A 140 -9.72 16.92 -4.31
CA GLN A 140 -10.73 17.37 -3.34
C GLN A 140 -11.17 16.27 -2.35
N ALA A 141 -10.91 15.01 -2.68
CA ALA A 141 -11.23 13.87 -1.85
C ALA A 141 -10.02 13.34 -1.06
N GLU A 142 -8.82 13.86 -1.32
CA GLU A 142 -7.65 13.42 -0.59
C GLU A 142 -7.77 13.63 0.92
N ALA A 143 -7.23 12.70 1.66
CA ALA A 143 -7.02 12.78 3.10
C ALA A 143 -5.74 12.04 3.48
N SER A 144 -5.16 12.45 4.60
CA SER A 144 -3.99 11.79 5.19
C SER A 144 -4.13 11.70 6.70
N ILE A 145 -3.63 10.60 7.24
CA ILE A 145 -3.47 10.39 8.68
C ILE A 145 -1.99 10.51 9.01
N LEU A 146 -1.68 11.03 10.20
CA LEU A 146 -0.32 11.10 10.70
C LEU A 146 0.32 9.71 10.71
N TYR A 147 1.49 9.57 10.09
CA TYR A 147 2.23 8.31 10.01
C TYR A 147 2.63 7.76 11.38
N ASN A 148 2.81 8.65 12.36
CA ASN A 148 3.24 8.36 13.73
C ASN A 148 2.10 8.52 14.76
N ASP A 149 0.85 8.36 14.34
CA ASP A 149 -0.29 8.42 15.26
C ASP A 149 -0.17 7.29 16.30
N GLU A 150 -0.17 7.68 17.59
CA GLU A 150 0.02 6.76 18.71
C GLU A 150 -1.09 5.71 18.82
N THR A 151 -2.31 6.05 18.39
CA THR A 151 -3.45 5.11 18.39
C THR A 151 -3.24 3.97 17.40
N LEU A 152 -2.63 4.28 16.25
CA LEU A 152 -2.30 3.28 15.24
C LEU A 152 -1.08 2.44 15.62
N GLY A 153 -0.10 3.03 16.31
CA GLY A 153 1.07 2.33 16.83
C GLY A 153 1.89 1.61 15.76
N ILE A 154 2.03 2.21 14.56
CA ILE A 154 2.79 1.61 13.45
C ILE A 154 4.28 1.69 13.79
N ASP A 155 4.94 0.53 13.81
CA ASP A 155 6.39 0.43 14.04
C ASP A 155 7.14 0.57 12.70
N TRP A 156 7.56 1.79 12.40
CA TRP A 156 8.38 2.08 11.23
C TRP A 156 9.86 1.72 11.53
N PRO A 157 10.52 0.87 10.72
CA PRO A 157 11.89 0.44 10.99
C PRO A 157 12.93 1.50 10.57
N LEU A 158 12.67 2.76 10.92
CA LEU A 158 13.49 3.94 10.64
C LEU A 158 13.52 4.81 11.90
N ALA A 159 14.69 5.30 12.28
CA ALA A 159 14.77 6.34 13.30
C ALA A 159 14.20 7.66 12.74
N ASP A 160 13.62 8.51 13.60
CA ASP A 160 13.03 9.80 13.19
C ASP A 160 14.00 10.67 12.38
N SER A 161 15.29 10.63 12.75
CA SER A 161 16.37 11.35 12.04
C SER A 161 16.65 10.84 10.63
N GLN A 162 16.18 9.64 10.28
CA GLN A 162 16.35 9.03 8.97
C GLN A 162 15.12 9.26 8.07
N MET A 163 13.99 9.68 8.66
CA MET A 163 12.74 9.86 7.92
C MET A 163 12.74 11.14 7.08
N VAL A 164 12.41 10.97 5.80
CA VAL A 164 12.26 12.05 4.83
C VAL A 164 10.78 12.15 4.46
N LEU A 165 10.15 13.22 4.91
CA LEU A 165 8.70 13.46 4.78
C LEU A 165 8.45 14.73 3.96
N SER A 166 7.43 14.70 3.11
CA SER A 166 6.89 15.93 2.51
C SER A 166 6.14 16.77 3.56
N ALA A 167 5.85 18.04 3.24
CA ALA A 167 4.99 18.87 4.09
C ALA A 167 3.63 18.19 4.34
N LYS A 168 3.02 17.63 3.30
CA LYS A 168 1.75 16.91 3.37
C LYS A 168 1.78 15.70 4.32
N ASP A 169 2.87 14.95 4.33
CA ASP A 169 3.00 13.78 5.21
C ASP A 169 3.19 14.18 6.69
N ARG A 170 3.76 15.39 6.94
CA ARG A 170 3.92 15.94 8.30
C ARG A 170 2.63 16.53 8.87
N GLU A 171 1.72 16.98 8.00
CA GLU A 171 0.49 17.71 8.33
C GLU A 171 -0.76 16.80 8.31
N GLY A 172 -0.58 15.48 8.37
CA GLY A 172 -1.67 14.52 8.44
C GLY A 172 -2.61 14.78 9.63
N THR A 173 -3.86 14.38 9.50
CA THR A 173 -4.87 14.46 10.57
C THR A 173 -4.62 13.34 11.60
N ALA A 174 -4.83 13.60 12.89
CA ALA A 174 -4.81 12.53 13.89
C ALA A 174 -5.88 11.48 13.57
N PHE A 175 -5.59 10.19 13.85
CA PHE A 175 -6.51 9.10 13.51
C PHE A 175 -7.92 9.36 14.04
N LYS A 176 -8.07 9.77 15.30
CA LYS A 176 -9.37 10.04 15.95
C LYS A 176 -10.23 11.10 15.22
N ASP A 177 -9.61 12.00 14.48
CA ASP A 177 -10.25 13.14 13.80
C ASP A 177 -10.34 12.91 12.27
N ALA A 178 -9.86 11.76 11.80
CA ALA A 178 -9.82 11.43 10.38
C ALA A 178 -11.22 11.11 9.82
N PRO A 179 -11.51 11.43 8.55
CA PRO A 179 -12.73 10.98 7.89
C PRO A 179 -12.63 9.48 7.58
N TYR A 180 -13.57 8.72 8.10
CA TYR A 180 -13.65 7.27 7.94
C TYR A 180 -14.66 6.83 6.89
N PHE A 181 -14.72 5.51 6.65
CA PHE A 181 -15.73 4.86 5.84
C PHE A 181 -16.77 4.17 6.74
N GLU A 182 -18.03 4.25 6.37
CA GLU A 182 -19.14 3.61 7.09
C GLU A 182 -19.19 2.09 6.79
#